data_bcaf82f4024a50954c9407cca10eacf1
#
_entry.id   bcaf82f4024a50954c9407cca10eacf1
#
_cell.length_a   1.000
_cell.length_b   1.000
_cell.length_c   1.000
_cell.angle_alpha   90.00
_cell.angle_beta   90.00
_cell.angle_gamma   90.00
#
_symmetry.space_group_name_H-M   'P 1'
#
loop_
_entity.id
_entity.type
_entity.pdbx_description
1 polymer ?
#
loop_
_entity_poly.entity_id
_entity_poly.type
_entity_poly.pdbx_seq_one_letter_code
_entity_poly.pdbx_strand_id
1 'polypeptide(L)'
;MKKIEIKKQYLEGDEYYSDKTDKKTIVLHHTAGSHRPDWVVSSWDRDRTKGGRPLRVATQFVIGGKSTRDGNTDWDGVIVECLPVEMWAHHLGTKNSNNVTLNKQSIGIEICNYGPLTKSSKGEYFTYVNSKVPEEDVIDLGKNWRGYRYYQKYTNKQIESVKYIIEKYSSEYDIDVCKGMVELFDSKQSIDKLDTL
;
A
#
# COMPACT_ATOMS: atom_id res chain seq x y z
N MET A 1 -13.75 20.00 2.87
CA MET A 1 -13.48 18.63 2.36
C MET A 1 -14.60 17.68 2.79
N LYS A 2 -15.02 16.77 1.92
CA LYS A 2 -15.96 15.70 2.30
C LYS A 2 -15.26 14.79 3.31
N LYS A 3 -15.86 14.58 4.49
CA LYS A 3 -15.30 13.72 5.51
C LYS A 3 -15.29 12.28 4.96
N ILE A 4 -14.09 11.72 4.77
CA ILE A 4 -13.93 10.32 4.36
C ILE A 4 -14.03 9.48 5.64
N GLU A 5 -14.86 8.45 5.61
CA GLU A 5 -15.02 7.53 6.72
C GLU A 5 -13.87 6.52 6.75
N ILE A 6 -13.27 6.34 7.92
CA ILE A 6 -12.28 5.29 8.18
C ILE A 6 -13.01 4.17 8.91
N LYS A 7 -13.08 2.99 8.30
CA LYS A 7 -13.57 1.78 8.95
C LYS A 7 -12.47 1.17 9.80
N LYS A 8 -12.81 0.73 11.02
CA LYS A 8 -11.86 0.04 11.90
C LYS A 8 -12.07 -1.47 11.79
N GLN A 9 -11.02 -2.17 11.41
CA GLN A 9 -10.92 -3.63 11.41
C GLN A 9 -9.54 -3.98 11.95
N TYR A 10 -9.40 -3.90 13.27
CA TYR A 10 -8.12 -4.15 13.90
C TYR A 10 -7.75 -5.63 13.84
N LEU A 11 -6.48 -5.85 13.54
CA LEU A 11 -5.82 -7.14 13.65
C LEU A 11 -5.85 -7.64 15.11
N GLU A 12 -5.74 -8.94 15.33
CA GLU A 12 -5.58 -9.50 16.65
C GLU A 12 -4.32 -8.95 17.34
N GLY A 13 -4.37 -8.85 18.67
CA GLY A 13 -3.36 -8.12 19.45
C GLY A 13 -1.94 -8.69 19.39
N ASP A 14 -1.75 -9.92 18.88
CA ASP A 14 -0.45 -10.52 18.68
C ASP A 14 0.11 -10.35 17.25
N GLU A 15 -0.66 -9.76 16.33
CA GLU A 15 -0.26 -9.48 14.93
C GLU A 15 0.48 -8.15 14.75
N TYR A 16 0.57 -7.33 15.78
CA TYR A 16 1.33 -6.09 15.78
C TYR A 16 1.99 -5.85 17.14
N TYR A 17 2.85 -4.86 17.20
CA TYR A 17 3.52 -4.44 18.44
C TYR A 17 2.76 -3.29 19.08
N SER A 18 2.43 -3.42 20.39
CA SER A 18 1.62 -2.46 21.14
C SER A 18 2.41 -1.31 21.75
N ASP A 19 3.74 -1.27 21.60
CA ASP A 19 4.55 -0.13 22.03
C ASP A 19 4.26 1.08 21.14
N LYS A 20 3.91 2.20 21.75
CA LYS A 20 3.64 3.46 21.07
C LYS A 20 4.93 4.06 20.51
N THR A 21 4.87 4.55 19.32
CA THR A 21 6.01 5.09 18.58
C THR A 21 5.68 6.40 17.89
N ASP A 22 6.66 7.29 17.85
CA ASP A 22 6.60 8.54 17.12
C ASP A 22 6.68 8.28 15.61
N LYS A 23 5.81 8.91 14.82
CA LYS A 23 5.79 8.75 13.37
C LYS A 23 6.52 9.90 12.69
N LYS A 24 7.38 9.57 11.72
CA LYS A 24 8.24 10.52 10.99
C LYS A 24 8.10 10.42 9.48
N THR A 25 7.50 9.34 9.01
CA THR A 25 7.35 9.08 7.56
C THR A 25 6.03 8.40 7.26
N ILE A 26 5.55 8.57 6.02
CA ILE A 26 4.41 7.82 5.48
C ILE A 26 4.93 7.04 4.28
N VAL A 27 4.64 5.75 4.23
CA VAL A 27 5.10 4.84 3.16
C VAL A 27 3.90 4.23 2.45
N LEU A 28 3.89 4.36 1.13
CA LEU A 28 2.85 3.81 0.27
C LEU A 28 3.30 2.48 -0.32
N HIS A 29 2.44 1.48 -0.22
CA HIS A 29 2.60 0.17 -0.83
C HIS A 29 1.41 -0.12 -1.75
N HIS A 30 1.52 -1.15 -2.57
CA HIS A 30 0.37 -1.77 -3.23
C HIS A 30 0.31 -3.25 -2.86
N THR A 31 -0.90 -3.75 -2.68
CA THR A 31 -1.14 -5.11 -2.15
C THR A 31 -0.69 -6.22 -3.10
N ALA A 32 -0.42 -5.91 -4.37
CA ALA A 32 -0.30 -6.90 -5.45
C ALA A 32 -1.47 -7.93 -5.40
N GLY A 33 -2.68 -7.46 -5.13
CA GLY A 33 -3.83 -8.30 -4.83
C GLY A 33 -5.17 -7.68 -5.22
N SER A 34 -6.25 -8.29 -4.72
CA SER A 34 -7.61 -7.90 -5.05
C SER A 34 -8.00 -6.53 -4.48
N HIS A 35 -9.17 -6.05 -4.91
CA HIS A 35 -9.77 -4.78 -4.50
C HIS A 35 -10.30 -4.76 -3.04
N ARG A 36 -10.28 -5.89 -2.33
CA ARG A 36 -10.92 -6.11 -1.03
C ARG A 36 -9.93 -5.86 0.11
N PRO A 37 -10.00 -4.72 0.82
CA PRO A 37 -9.11 -4.41 1.96
C PRO A 37 -9.36 -5.35 3.15
N ASP A 38 -10.60 -5.77 3.39
CA ASP A 38 -10.96 -6.71 4.45
C ASP A 38 -10.32 -8.10 4.26
N TRP A 39 -10.11 -8.53 3.02
CA TRP A 39 -9.38 -9.77 2.73
C TRP A 39 -7.89 -9.64 3.02
N VAL A 40 -7.31 -8.47 2.77
CA VAL A 40 -5.92 -8.19 3.13
C VAL A 40 -5.73 -8.31 4.64
N VAL A 41 -6.57 -7.62 5.42
CA VAL A 41 -6.54 -7.70 6.89
C VAL A 41 -6.72 -9.13 7.37
N SER A 42 -7.73 -9.83 6.86
CA SER A 42 -7.97 -11.24 7.22
C SER A 42 -6.84 -12.18 6.81
N SER A 43 -6.02 -11.84 5.80
CA SER A 43 -4.85 -12.64 5.47
C SER A 43 -3.73 -12.45 6.48
N TRP A 44 -3.50 -11.21 6.91
CA TRP A 44 -2.51 -10.92 7.96
C TRP A 44 -2.85 -11.58 9.29
N ASP A 45 -4.12 -11.60 9.71
CA ASP A 45 -4.57 -12.31 10.93
C ASP A 45 -4.29 -13.83 10.89
N ARG A 46 -4.13 -14.40 9.69
CA ARG A 46 -3.87 -15.83 9.51
C ARG A 46 -2.41 -16.15 9.25
N ASP A 47 -1.59 -15.15 8.93
CA ASP A 47 -0.19 -15.37 8.58
C ASP A 47 0.61 -15.85 9.78
N ARG A 48 1.27 -17.01 9.62
CA ARG A 48 2.03 -17.63 10.70
C ARG A 48 3.39 -18.12 10.20
N THR A 49 4.37 -18.05 11.08
CA THR A 49 5.66 -18.73 10.88
C THR A 49 5.46 -20.25 10.88
N LYS A 50 6.46 -21.02 10.45
CA LYS A 50 6.45 -22.49 10.57
C LYS A 50 6.24 -22.98 12.00
N GLY A 51 6.54 -22.18 13.03
CA GLY A 51 6.31 -22.47 14.44
C GLY A 51 4.98 -21.93 14.98
N GLY A 52 4.05 -21.51 14.14
CA GLY A 52 2.71 -21.04 14.52
C GLY A 52 2.66 -19.65 15.13
N ARG A 53 3.79 -18.90 15.19
CA ARG A 53 3.82 -17.52 15.70
C ARG A 53 3.37 -16.54 14.61
N PRO A 54 2.67 -15.42 14.98
CA PRO A 54 2.29 -14.39 14.03
C PRO A 54 3.52 -13.79 13.32
N LEU A 55 3.37 -13.47 12.04
CA LEU A 55 4.43 -12.81 11.27
C LEU A 55 4.59 -11.35 11.64
N ARG A 56 3.53 -10.71 12.12
CA ARG A 56 3.46 -9.28 12.42
C ARG A 56 3.83 -8.42 11.22
N VAL A 57 3.32 -8.80 10.04
CA VAL A 57 3.49 -8.06 8.80
C VAL A 57 2.16 -7.39 8.46
N ALA A 58 2.10 -6.08 8.61
CA ALA A 58 0.91 -5.29 8.33
C ALA A 58 1.24 -3.80 8.18
N THR A 59 0.33 -3.04 7.59
CA THR A 59 0.33 -1.57 7.58
C THR A 59 -0.80 -1.03 8.45
N GLN A 60 -0.73 0.24 8.82
CA GLN A 60 -1.79 0.90 9.60
C GLN A 60 -3.09 1.00 8.80
N PHE A 61 -2.98 1.21 7.48
CA PHE A 61 -4.13 1.42 6.62
C PHE A 61 -4.09 0.51 5.39
N VAL A 62 -5.27 0.04 4.98
CA VAL A 62 -5.50 -0.57 3.67
C VAL A 62 -6.61 0.21 2.97
N ILE A 63 -6.37 0.61 1.72
CA ILE A 63 -7.33 1.32 0.88
C ILE A 63 -7.86 0.37 -0.18
N GLY A 64 -9.18 0.17 -0.17
CA GLY A 64 -9.87 -0.66 -1.15
C GLY A 64 -9.85 -0.07 -2.55
N GLY A 65 -10.09 -0.90 -3.54
CA GLY A 65 -10.11 -0.53 -4.94
C GLY A 65 -11.38 -0.94 -5.68
N LYS A 66 -11.38 -0.74 -7.00
CA LYS A 66 -12.40 -1.23 -7.92
C LYS A 66 -12.05 -2.67 -8.31
N SER A 67 -13.05 -3.54 -8.36
CA SER A 67 -12.89 -4.92 -8.82
C SER A 67 -12.55 -4.98 -10.31
N THR A 68 -11.48 -5.67 -10.65
CA THR A 68 -11.12 -5.94 -12.07
C THR A 68 -12.01 -6.99 -12.71
N ARG A 69 -12.71 -7.81 -11.93
CA ARG A 69 -13.48 -8.95 -12.41
C ARG A 69 -14.88 -8.55 -12.91
N ASP A 70 -15.57 -7.72 -12.13
CA ASP A 70 -16.98 -7.36 -12.34
C ASP A 70 -17.25 -5.85 -12.26
N GLY A 71 -16.19 -5.05 -12.07
CA GLY A 71 -16.30 -3.59 -11.97
C GLY A 71 -16.92 -3.10 -10.66
N ASN A 72 -17.17 -3.97 -9.67
CA ASN A 72 -17.74 -3.58 -8.38
C ASN A 72 -16.89 -2.51 -7.69
N THR A 73 -17.55 -1.48 -7.15
CA THR A 73 -16.93 -0.30 -6.52
C THR A 73 -17.26 -0.13 -5.05
N ASP A 74 -17.85 -1.13 -4.39
CA ASP A 74 -18.26 -1.04 -2.99
C ASP A 74 -17.09 -0.76 -2.04
N TRP A 75 -15.90 -1.21 -2.43
CA TRP A 75 -14.66 -1.00 -1.68
C TRP A 75 -13.79 0.14 -2.22
N ASP A 76 -14.15 0.73 -3.34
CA ASP A 76 -13.32 1.70 -4.03
C ASP A 76 -13.14 2.98 -3.22
N GLY A 77 -11.91 3.22 -2.74
CA GLY A 77 -11.53 4.31 -1.86
C GLY A 77 -11.92 4.12 -0.39
N VAL A 78 -12.48 2.96 -0.01
CA VAL A 78 -12.76 2.66 1.40
C VAL A 78 -11.45 2.50 2.15
N ILE A 79 -11.28 3.26 3.25
CA ILE A 79 -10.12 3.18 4.13
C ILE A 79 -10.45 2.21 5.27
N VAL A 80 -9.58 1.22 5.49
CA VAL A 80 -9.62 0.33 6.66
C VAL A 80 -8.38 0.62 7.51
N GLU A 81 -8.59 0.97 8.78
CA GLU A 81 -7.55 1.06 9.81
C GLU A 81 -7.38 -0.32 10.45
N CYS A 82 -6.17 -0.88 10.33
CA CYS A 82 -5.86 -2.27 10.69
C CYS A 82 -5.20 -2.41 12.06
N LEU A 83 -4.52 -1.37 12.51
CA LEU A 83 -3.95 -1.23 13.86
C LEU A 83 -3.89 0.26 14.22
N PRO A 84 -3.88 0.62 15.52
CA PRO A 84 -3.74 2.01 15.95
C PRO A 84 -2.47 2.65 15.37
N VAL A 85 -2.58 3.90 14.91
CA VAL A 85 -1.50 4.55 14.15
C VAL A 85 -0.20 4.67 14.95
N GLU A 86 -0.29 4.91 16.26
CA GLU A 86 0.85 4.98 17.15
C GLU A 86 1.56 3.64 17.40
N MET A 87 0.92 2.52 17.04
CA MET A 87 1.49 1.17 17.10
C MET A 87 2.17 0.81 15.77
N TRP A 88 2.83 -0.34 15.72
CA TRP A 88 3.60 -0.70 14.54
C TRP A 88 3.60 -2.21 14.25
N ALA A 89 3.82 -2.53 12.98
CA ALA A 89 4.11 -3.86 12.49
C ALA A 89 5.20 -3.77 11.41
N HIS A 90 5.71 -4.89 10.94
CA HIS A 90 6.68 -4.90 9.85
C HIS A 90 5.97 -4.66 8.51
N HIS A 91 6.41 -3.68 7.74
CA HIS A 91 5.93 -3.45 6.37
C HIS A 91 7.04 -3.03 5.40
N LEU A 92 8.21 -2.66 5.92
CA LEU A 92 9.39 -2.33 5.13
C LEU A 92 10.29 -3.57 5.08
N GLY A 93 10.30 -4.28 3.97
CA GLY A 93 11.12 -5.48 3.79
C GLY A 93 12.62 -5.18 3.60
N THR A 94 13.16 -4.15 4.26
CA THR A 94 14.55 -3.75 4.08
C THR A 94 15.50 -4.70 4.81
N LYS A 95 16.64 -5.02 4.20
CA LYS A 95 17.73 -5.77 4.85
C LYS A 95 18.65 -4.88 5.69
N ASN A 96 18.29 -3.62 5.89
CA ASN A 96 19.05 -2.66 6.67
C ASN A 96 18.97 -3.00 8.17
N SER A 97 20.08 -2.80 8.91
CA SER A 97 20.12 -2.93 10.37
C SER A 97 19.10 -2.04 11.10
N ASN A 98 18.67 -0.93 10.47
CA ASN A 98 17.67 -0.01 10.99
C ASN A 98 16.21 -0.40 10.68
N ASN A 99 15.96 -1.57 10.11
CA ASN A 99 14.61 -1.98 9.67
C ASN A 99 13.55 -1.83 10.77
N VAL A 100 13.84 -2.26 11.99
CA VAL A 100 12.90 -2.13 13.13
C VAL A 100 12.59 -0.66 13.41
N THR A 101 13.60 0.20 13.47
CA THR A 101 13.43 1.65 13.72
C THR A 101 12.60 2.30 12.62
N LEU A 102 12.87 1.97 11.36
CA LEU A 102 12.11 2.50 10.22
C LEU A 102 10.64 2.08 10.25
N ASN A 103 10.34 0.81 10.57
CA ASN A 103 8.96 0.34 10.74
C ASN A 103 8.26 1.03 11.92
N LYS A 104 8.94 1.23 13.03
CA LYS A 104 8.40 1.97 14.19
C LYS A 104 8.03 3.41 13.84
N GLN A 105 8.87 4.08 13.06
CA GLN A 105 8.73 5.49 12.73
C GLN A 105 7.91 5.77 11.46
N SER A 106 7.35 4.76 10.83
CA SER A 106 6.53 4.93 9.63
C SER A 106 5.06 4.61 9.85
N ILE A 107 4.22 5.27 9.06
CA ILE A 107 2.82 4.93 8.84
C ILE A 107 2.77 4.23 7.48
N GLY A 108 2.43 2.95 7.46
CA GLY A 108 2.26 2.19 6.23
C GLY A 108 0.84 2.30 5.69
N ILE A 109 0.70 2.46 4.38
CA ILE A 109 -0.57 2.47 3.65
C ILE A 109 -0.47 1.47 2.51
N GLU A 110 -1.25 0.39 2.57
CA GLU A 110 -1.44 -0.52 1.44
C GLU A 110 -2.60 -0.05 0.57
N ILE A 111 -2.41 -0.03 -0.73
CA ILE A 111 -3.45 0.33 -1.70
C ILE A 111 -3.79 -0.91 -2.52
N CYS A 112 -5.05 -1.35 -2.47
CA CYS A 112 -5.51 -2.53 -3.20
C CYS A 112 -5.38 -2.33 -4.71
N ASN A 113 -4.40 -3.02 -5.30
CA ASN A 113 -4.06 -2.92 -6.71
C ASN A 113 -3.20 -4.12 -7.11
N TYR A 114 -3.41 -4.66 -8.29
CA TYR A 114 -2.61 -5.79 -8.79
C TYR A 114 -1.22 -5.38 -9.28
N GLY A 115 -0.99 -4.08 -9.51
CA GLY A 115 0.28 -3.57 -10.02
C GLY A 115 0.52 -3.92 -11.50
N PRO A 116 1.59 -4.66 -11.81
CA PRO A 116 1.97 -4.98 -13.19
C PRO A 116 0.93 -5.80 -13.95
N LEU A 117 0.78 -5.50 -15.23
CA LEU A 117 -0.12 -6.19 -16.15
C LEU A 117 0.64 -6.76 -17.35
N THR A 118 0.13 -7.88 -17.88
CA THR A 118 0.58 -8.46 -19.15
C THR A 118 -0.41 -8.12 -20.27
N LYS A 119 0.10 -7.88 -21.48
CA LYS A 119 -0.73 -7.68 -22.68
C LYS A 119 -0.69 -8.93 -23.53
N SER A 120 -1.87 -9.46 -23.87
CA SER A 120 -1.99 -10.62 -24.77
C SER A 120 -1.73 -10.25 -26.23
N SER A 121 -1.56 -11.25 -27.11
CA SER A 121 -1.47 -11.05 -28.56
C SER A 121 -2.72 -10.42 -29.20
N LYS A 122 -3.87 -10.50 -28.49
CA LYS A 122 -5.14 -9.86 -28.88
C LYS A 122 -5.28 -8.42 -28.39
N GLY A 123 -4.26 -7.89 -27.69
CA GLY A 123 -4.28 -6.53 -27.15
C GLY A 123 -4.97 -6.39 -25.81
N GLU A 124 -5.42 -7.46 -25.18
CA GLU A 124 -6.10 -7.46 -23.87
C GLU A 124 -5.11 -7.48 -22.72
N TYR A 125 -5.48 -6.88 -21.57
CA TYR A 125 -4.62 -6.75 -20.39
C TYR A 125 -5.07 -7.69 -19.28
N PHE A 126 -4.10 -8.32 -18.62
CA PHE A 126 -4.35 -9.31 -17.57
C PHE A 126 -3.44 -9.09 -16.37
N THR A 127 -4.00 -9.33 -15.17
CA THR A 127 -3.24 -9.46 -13.93
C THR A 127 -2.47 -10.77 -13.91
N TYR A 128 -1.55 -10.94 -12.95
CA TYR A 128 -0.80 -12.20 -12.77
C TYR A 128 -1.70 -13.39 -12.36
N VAL A 129 -2.93 -13.14 -11.90
CA VAL A 129 -3.94 -14.17 -11.62
C VAL A 129 -4.93 -14.37 -12.80
N ASN A 130 -4.56 -13.91 -14.00
CA ASN A 130 -5.37 -13.99 -15.21
C ASN A 130 -6.74 -13.30 -15.14
N SER A 131 -6.91 -12.30 -14.26
CA SER A 131 -8.08 -11.44 -14.29
C SER A 131 -7.91 -10.39 -15.37
N LYS A 132 -8.88 -10.27 -16.28
CA LYS A 132 -8.88 -9.26 -17.36
C LYS A 132 -9.09 -7.88 -16.75
N VAL A 133 -8.31 -6.89 -17.21
CA VAL A 133 -8.40 -5.50 -16.80
C VAL A 133 -8.89 -4.67 -17.99
N PRO A 134 -9.96 -3.86 -17.84
CA PRO A 134 -10.41 -2.94 -18.89
C PRO A 134 -9.31 -1.96 -19.30
N GLU A 135 -9.26 -1.60 -20.58
CA GLU A 135 -8.20 -0.73 -21.10
C GLU A 135 -8.18 0.66 -20.44
N GLU A 136 -9.33 1.19 -20.10
CA GLU A 136 -9.48 2.46 -19.36
C GLU A 136 -8.84 2.42 -17.96
N ASP A 137 -8.69 1.24 -17.38
CA ASP A 137 -8.06 1.02 -16.07
C ASP A 137 -6.56 0.66 -16.19
N VAL A 138 -5.95 0.85 -17.37
CA VAL A 138 -4.54 0.54 -17.62
C VAL A 138 -3.71 1.82 -17.81
N ILE A 139 -2.53 1.84 -17.21
CA ILE A 139 -1.45 2.81 -17.49
C ILE A 139 -0.43 2.14 -18.41
N ASP A 140 -0.13 2.76 -19.56
CA ASP A 140 1.02 2.44 -20.38
C ASP A 140 2.16 3.43 -20.06
N LEU A 141 3.25 2.94 -19.49
CA LEU A 141 4.41 3.77 -19.16
C LEU A 141 5.26 4.14 -20.40
N GLY A 142 4.92 3.63 -21.59
CA GLY A 142 5.69 3.84 -22.81
C GLY A 142 7.04 3.09 -22.85
N LYS A 143 7.54 2.68 -21.71
CA LYS A 143 8.78 1.91 -21.52
C LYS A 143 8.62 0.87 -20.40
N ASN A 144 9.50 -0.12 -20.36
CA ASN A 144 9.50 -1.08 -19.26
C ASN A 144 10.03 -0.45 -17.97
N TRP A 145 9.31 -0.72 -16.91
CA TRP A 145 9.71 -0.45 -15.53
C TRP A 145 9.66 -1.77 -14.75
N ARG A 146 10.75 -2.18 -14.12
CA ARG A 146 10.85 -3.47 -13.40
C ARG A 146 10.34 -4.68 -14.22
N GLY A 147 10.61 -4.68 -15.52
CA GLY A 147 10.21 -5.75 -16.44
C GLY A 147 8.80 -5.63 -17.04
N TYR A 148 8.01 -4.66 -16.64
CA TYR A 148 6.63 -4.46 -17.12
C TYR A 148 6.44 -3.06 -17.70
N ARG A 149 5.60 -2.97 -18.74
CA ARG A 149 5.23 -1.71 -19.39
C ARG A 149 3.86 -1.21 -18.94
N TYR A 150 2.96 -2.13 -18.60
CA TYR A 150 1.57 -1.85 -18.30
C TYR A 150 1.29 -2.09 -16.82
N TYR A 151 0.48 -1.20 -16.21
CA TYR A 151 0.11 -1.27 -14.81
C TYR A 151 -1.38 -0.94 -14.64
N GLN A 152 -1.99 -1.52 -13.61
CA GLN A 152 -3.35 -1.15 -13.22
C GLN A 152 -3.34 0.28 -12.67
N LYS A 153 -4.28 1.13 -13.13
CA LYS A 153 -4.49 2.47 -12.57
C LYS A 153 -5.01 2.40 -11.15
N TYR A 154 -4.58 3.33 -10.32
CA TYR A 154 -5.32 3.68 -9.12
C TYR A 154 -6.55 4.50 -9.51
N THR A 155 -7.67 4.26 -8.83
CA THR A 155 -8.88 5.06 -9.02
C THR A 155 -8.74 6.44 -8.39
N ASN A 156 -9.55 7.40 -8.83
CA ASN A 156 -9.58 8.73 -8.20
C ASN A 156 -9.97 8.65 -6.72
N LYS A 157 -10.87 7.75 -6.35
CA LYS A 157 -11.25 7.53 -4.95
C LYS A 157 -10.10 6.99 -4.09
N GLN A 158 -9.29 6.08 -4.63
CA GLN A 158 -8.08 5.62 -3.94
C GLN A 158 -7.11 6.78 -3.72
N ILE A 159 -6.87 7.61 -4.75
CA ILE A 159 -5.98 8.76 -4.67
C ILE A 159 -6.50 9.79 -3.64
N GLU A 160 -7.80 10.08 -3.62
CA GLU A 160 -8.42 10.96 -2.62
C GLU A 160 -8.26 10.41 -1.20
N SER A 161 -8.42 9.10 -1.02
CA SER A 161 -8.25 8.45 0.28
C SER A 161 -6.80 8.49 0.76
N VAL A 162 -5.84 8.26 -0.14
CA VAL A 162 -4.40 8.42 0.18
C VAL A 162 -4.10 9.85 0.61
N LYS A 163 -4.54 10.84 -0.16
CA LYS A 163 -4.36 12.27 0.17
C LYS A 163 -4.94 12.61 1.54
N TYR A 164 -6.16 12.14 1.83
CA TYR A 164 -6.81 12.35 3.12
C TYR A 164 -5.98 11.81 4.29
N ILE A 165 -5.44 10.58 4.18
CA ILE A 165 -4.58 9.99 5.22
C ILE A 165 -3.30 10.81 5.36
N ILE A 166 -2.65 11.17 4.25
CA ILE A 166 -1.41 11.96 4.25
C ILE A 166 -1.67 13.30 4.95
N GLU A 167 -2.67 14.06 4.53
CA GLU A 167 -3.00 15.38 5.10
C GLU A 167 -3.29 15.29 6.60
N LYS A 168 -4.09 14.30 7.01
CA LYS A 168 -4.46 14.10 8.42
C LYS A 168 -3.23 13.81 9.28
N TYR A 169 -2.45 12.79 8.91
CA TYR A 169 -1.40 12.29 9.77
C TYR A 169 -0.07 13.04 9.63
N SER A 170 0.19 13.69 8.48
CA SER A 170 1.31 14.62 8.39
C SER A 170 1.15 15.82 9.33
N SER A 171 -0.08 16.33 9.45
CA SER A 171 -0.39 17.40 10.41
C SER A 171 -0.34 16.92 11.86
N GLU A 172 -0.83 15.70 12.15
CA GLU A 172 -0.88 15.15 13.51
C GLU A 172 0.52 14.82 14.08
N TYR A 173 1.43 14.35 13.21
CA TYR A 173 2.79 13.91 13.60
C TYR A 173 3.90 14.86 13.13
N ASP A 174 3.57 16.04 12.61
CA ASP A 174 4.52 17.01 12.06
C ASP A 174 5.47 16.40 11.00
N ILE A 175 4.90 15.61 10.08
CA ILE A 175 5.66 14.96 9.01
C ILE A 175 5.75 15.90 7.82
N ASP A 176 6.96 16.30 7.44
CA ASP A 176 7.22 17.12 6.26
C ASP A 176 7.05 16.30 4.97
N VAL A 177 5.85 16.41 4.37
CA VAL A 177 5.51 15.69 3.13
C VAL A 177 6.15 16.29 1.86
N CYS A 178 6.81 17.45 1.99
CA CYS A 178 7.59 18.04 0.90
C CYS A 178 8.99 17.42 0.79
N LYS A 179 9.44 16.68 1.82
CA LYS A 179 10.69 15.92 1.81
C LYS A 179 10.41 14.45 1.52
N GLY A 180 10.98 13.91 0.46
CA GLY A 180 10.78 12.51 0.12
C GLY A 180 11.33 12.15 -1.23
N MET A 181 10.64 11.26 -1.93
CA MET A 181 11.06 10.74 -3.24
C MET A 181 11.37 11.83 -4.27
N VAL A 182 10.68 12.97 -4.25
CA VAL A 182 10.90 14.08 -5.18
C VAL A 182 12.30 14.66 -5.00
N GLU A 183 12.76 14.90 -3.77
CA GLU A 183 14.11 15.37 -3.49
C GLU A 183 15.20 14.37 -3.96
N LEU A 184 14.92 13.06 -3.81
CA LEU A 184 15.83 12.02 -4.29
C LEU A 184 15.93 12.03 -5.81
N PHE A 185 14.84 12.28 -6.53
CA PHE A 185 14.84 12.42 -7.98
C PHE A 185 15.55 13.72 -8.43
N ASP A 186 15.27 14.83 -7.78
CA ASP A 186 15.86 16.13 -8.11
C ASP A 186 17.36 16.18 -7.79
N SER A 187 17.83 15.46 -6.77
CA SER A 187 19.23 15.35 -6.42
C SER A 187 20.07 14.46 -7.36
N LYS A 188 19.46 13.95 -8.44
CA LYS A 188 20.11 13.03 -9.41
C LYS A 188 20.73 11.77 -8.78
N GLN A 189 20.28 11.38 -7.61
CA GLN A 189 20.64 10.08 -7.08
C GLN A 189 19.98 9.00 -7.94
N SER A 190 20.78 8.05 -8.42
CA SER A 190 20.28 7.02 -9.33
C SER A 190 19.15 6.21 -8.70
N ILE A 191 18.16 5.85 -9.51
CA ILE A 191 17.06 4.96 -9.13
C ILE A 191 17.55 3.65 -8.51
N ASP A 192 18.75 3.21 -8.90
CA ASP A 192 19.43 2.02 -8.35
C ASP A 192 19.70 2.10 -6.84
N LYS A 193 19.77 3.31 -6.26
CA LYS A 193 19.88 3.49 -4.80
C LYS A 193 18.54 3.38 -4.07
N LEU A 194 17.41 3.58 -4.77
CA LEU A 194 16.07 3.44 -4.22
C LEU A 194 15.66 1.96 -4.07
N ASP A 195 16.25 1.07 -4.86
CA ASP A 195 16.02 -0.38 -4.76
C ASP A 195 16.77 -1.01 -3.57
N THR A 196 17.60 -0.23 -2.86
CA THR A 196 18.37 -0.66 -1.67
C THR A 196 17.89 -0.03 -0.38
N LEU A 197 16.87 0.85 -0.43
CA LEU A 197 16.11 1.34 0.70
C LEU A 197 14.88 0.46 0.89
#